data_05f194615a38232a70f80f72ef0e87a8
#
_entry.id   05f194615a38232a70f80f72ef0e87a8
#
_cell.length_a   1.000
_cell.length_b   1.000
_cell.length_c   1.000
_cell.angle_alpha   90.00
_cell.angle_beta   90.00
_cell.angle_gamma   90.00
#
_symmetry.space_group_name_H-M   'P 1'
#
loop_
_entity.id
_entity.type
_entity.pdbx_description
1 polymer ?
#
loop_
_entity_poly.entity_id
_entity_poly.type
_entity_poly.pdbx_seq_one_letter_code
_entity_poly.pdbx_strand_id
1 'polypeptide(L)'
;MARQLRIEYEGALYHVLNRGNYRRDVFETAGAAQAFVTAMEEASVRYGWRVHAYVVMRNHYHLALETPQPNLAEGMHWLQTTMATRFNRFRNERGHLFQGRYRSILVEDFAALVRVVNYIHLNPVRAGIVDGAHVATFRWSSLGRFIKGNRFQSFCAGDGLAAMGLADTPGGWIDYLANLNELSLNREEQERQGWVGLSRGWAIGTAAWRQA
;
A
#
# COMPACT_ATOMS: atom_id res chain seq x y z
N MET A 1 28.46 5.60 -1.52
CA MET A 1 27.91 4.81 -0.39
C MET A 1 27.43 3.46 -0.91
N ALA A 2 27.82 2.38 -0.23
CA ALA A 2 27.35 1.04 -0.56
C ALA A 2 25.81 0.98 -0.46
N ARG A 3 25.21 0.25 -1.39
CA ARG A 3 23.74 0.12 -1.50
C ARG A 3 23.28 -0.82 -0.39
N GLN A 4 22.46 -0.33 0.54
CA GLN A 4 21.87 -1.17 1.58
C GLN A 4 21.06 -2.29 0.94
N LEU A 5 21.36 -3.55 1.29
CA LEU A 5 20.60 -4.72 0.86
C LEU A 5 19.20 -4.63 1.45
N ARG A 6 18.20 -5.14 0.72
CA ARG A 6 16.86 -5.31 1.27
C ARG A 6 16.82 -6.57 2.11
N ILE A 7 16.11 -6.49 3.22
CA ILE A 7 15.82 -7.66 4.05
C ILE A 7 14.63 -8.36 3.41
N GLU A 8 14.82 -9.61 2.99
CA GLU A 8 13.79 -10.45 2.37
C GLU A 8 13.84 -11.84 3.02
N TYR A 9 12.68 -12.32 3.46
CA TYR A 9 12.48 -13.66 4.01
C TYR A 9 11.04 -14.14 3.75
N GLU A 10 10.78 -15.42 3.92
CA GLU A 10 9.45 -16.02 3.74
C GLU A 10 8.43 -15.43 4.70
N GLY A 11 7.26 -15.04 4.19
CA GLY A 11 6.19 -14.46 4.98
C GLY A 11 6.45 -13.01 5.43
N ALA A 12 7.49 -12.34 4.90
CA ALA A 12 7.80 -10.98 5.29
C ALA A 12 6.69 -10.00 4.88
N LEU A 13 6.34 -9.12 5.82
CA LEU A 13 5.36 -8.05 5.65
C LEU A 13 6.06 -6.74 5.31
N TYR A 14 5.54 -6.01 4.34
CA TYR A 14 6.14 -4.75 3.89
C TYR A 14 5.13 -3.65 3.67
N HIS A 15 5.53 -2.43 4.03
CA HIS A 15 4.96 -1.21 3.47
C HIS A 15 5.84 -0.75 2.30
N VAL A 16 5.32 -0.85 1.09
CA VAL A 16 6.03 -0.46 -0.14
C VAL A 16 5.45 0.83 -0.69
N LEU A 17 6.33 1.76 -1.06
CA LEU A 17 5.91 3.03 -1.63
C LEU A 17 6.93 3.56 -2.66
N ASN A 18 6.42 4.32 -3.63
CA ASN A 18 7.26 5.11 -4.52
C ASN A 18 6.49 6.33 -5.04
N ARG A 19 7.22 7.26 -5.62
CA ARG A 19 6.69 8.53 -6.12
C ARG A 19 7.19 8.80 -7.54
N GLY A 20 6.39 9.51 -8.31
CA GLY A 20 6.77 10.01 -9.63
C GLY A 20 8.04 10.86 -9.58
N ASN A 21 8.87 10.72 -10.62
CA ASN A 21 10.10 11.50 -10.75
C ASN A 21 9.78 13.00 -10.73
N TYR A 22 10.59 13.78 -9.99
CA TYR A 22 10.32 15.22 -9.74
C TYR A 22 8.92 15.50 -9.18
N ARG A 23 8.32 14.55 -8.43
CA ARG A 23 6.94 14.61 -7.90
C ARG A 23 5.87 14.72 -8.99
N ARG A 24 6.20 14.31 -10.21
CA ARG A 24 5.28 14.32 -11.35
C ARG A 24 4.02 13.52 -11.06
N ASP A 25 2.91 13.99 -11.58
CA ASP A 25 1.58 13.37 -11.46
C ASP A 25 1.44 12.15 -12.39
N VAL A 26 2.12 11.06 -12.04
CA VAL A 26 2.18 9.81 -12.84
C VAL A 26 0.80 9.18 -12.99
N PHE A 27 -0.06 9.34 -12.01
CA PHE A 27 -1.38 8.72 -11.94
C PHE A 27 -2.52 9.74 -12.08
N GLU A 28 -2.27 10.86 -12.78
CA GLU A 28 -3.26 11.91 -12.99
C GLU A 28 -4.49 11.42 -13.76
N THR A 29 -4.29 10.55 -14.76
CA THR A 29 -5.38 10.01 -15.56
C THR A 29 -5.89 8.69 -14.99
N ALA A 30 -7.20 8.44 -15.15
CA ALA A 30 -7.81 7.16 -14.76
C ALA A 30 -7.13 5.97 -15.44
N GLY A 31 -6.69 6.14 -16.72
CA GLY A 31 -5.99 5.10 -17.46
C GLY A 31 -4.62 4.76 -16.86
N ALA A 32 -3.85 5.76 -16.40
CA ALA A 32 -2.55 5.53 -15.76
C ALA A 32 -2.69 4.85 -14.39
N ALA A 33 -3.66 5.28 -13.58
CA ALA A 33 -3.96 4.64 -12.30
C ALA A 33 -4.44 3.18 -12.49
N GLN A 34 -5.32 2.94 -13.47
CA GLN A 34 -5.78 1.59 -13.79
C GLN A 34 -4.64 0.71 -14.30
N ALA A 35 -3.75 1.23 -15.16
CA ALA A 35 -2.59 0.49 -15.66
C ALA A 35 -1.66 0.04 -14.52
N PHE A 36 -1.47 0.88 -13.49
CA PHE A 36 -0.71 0.50 -12.30
C PHE A 36 -1.40 -0.59 -11.49
N VAL A 37 -2.71 -0.46 -11.23
CA VAL A 37 -3.48 -1.47 -10.50
C VAL A 37 -3.43 -2.82 -11.22
N THR A 38 -3.59 -2.83 -12.56
CA THR A 38 -3.46 -4.05 -13.36
C THR A 38 -2.05 -4.64 -13.29
N ALA A 39 -1.00 -3.81 -13.41
CA ALA A 39 0.37 -4.31 -13.29
C ALA A 39 0.69 -4.85 -11.88
N MET A 40 0.13 -4.24 -10.83
CA MET A 40 0.24 -4.73 -9.45
C MET A 40 -0.46 -6.10 -9.28
N GLU A 41 -1.65 -6.26 -9.86
CA GLU A 41 -2.38 -7.54 -9.87
C GLU A 41 -1.57 -8.62 -10.61
N GLU A 42 -1.07 -8.33 -11.81
CA GLU A 42 -0.21 -9.24 -12.58
C GLU A 42 1.05 -9.63 -11.78
N ALA A 43 1.71 -8.68 -11.11
CA ALA A 43 2.87 -8.93 -10.28
C ALA A 43 2.51 -9.82 -9.09
N SER A 44 1.39 -9.53 -8.40
CA SER A 44 0.98 -10.29 -7.22
C SER A 44 0.67 -11.76 -7.53
N VAL A 45 0.04 -12.03 -8.68
CA VAL A 45 -0.19 -13.40 -9.16
C VAL A 45 1.13 -14.08 -9.55
N ARG A 46 1.99 -13.38 -10.31
CA ARG A 46 3.25 -13.91 -10.80
C ARG A 46 4.23 -14.30 -9.70
N TYR A 47 4.30 -13.49 -8.64
CA TYR A 47 5.25 -13.65 -7.54
C TYR A 47 4.63 -14.23 -6.27
N GLY A 48 3.33 -14.60 -6.31
CA GLY A 48 2.61 -15.18 -5.19
C GLY A 48 2.42 -14.22 -4.02
N TRP A 49 2.41 -12.91 -4.27
CA TRP A 49 2.23 -11.91 -3.20
C TRP A 49 0.81 -11.90 -2.66
N ARG A 50 0.68 -11.59 -1.38
CA ARG A 50 -0.58 -11.26 -0.74
C ARG A 50 -0.68 -9.75 -0.56
N VAL A 51 -1.75 -9.15 -1.08
CA VAL A 51 -1.98 -7.69 -1.02
C VAL A 51 -3.00 -7.39 0.05
N HIS A 52 -2.57 -6.80 1.16
CA HIS A 52 -3.43 -6.44 2.29
C HIS A 52 -4.09 -5.06 2.11
N ALA A 53 -3.41 -4.13 1.50
CA ALA A 53 -3.98 -2.83 1.12
C ALA A 53 -3.17 -2.18 0.00
N TYR A 54 -3.84 -1.32 -0.78
CA TYR A 54 -3.16 -0.38 -1.65
C TYR A 54 -3.94 0.94 -1.76
N VAL A 55 -3.21 1.99 -2.11
CA VAL A 55 -3.76 3.25 -2.60
C VAL A 55 -2.85 3.82 -3.68
N VAL A 56 -3.46 4.28 -4.77
CA VAL A 56 -2.79 5.01 -5.86
C VAL A 56 -3.24 6.46 -5.80
N MET A 57 -2.32 7.32 -5.38
CA MET A 57 -2.52 8.77 -5.32
C MET A 57 -2.03 9.41 -6.62
N ARG A 58 -2.31 10.68 -6.84
CA ARG A 58 -1.98 11.38 -8.08
C ARG A 58 -0.51 11.22 -8.52
N ASN A 59 0.44 11.24 -7.58
CA ASN A 59 1.87 11.17 -7.89
C ASN A 59 2.65 10.10 -7.13
N HIS A 60 2.00 9.28 -6.32
CA HIS A 60 2.65 8.22 -5.54
C HIS A 60 1.66 7.07 -5.26
N TYR A 61 2.20 5.95 -4.82
CA TYR A 61 1.41 4.82 -4.35
C TYR A 61 1.94 4.27 -3.04
N HIS A 62 1.07 3.56 -2.33
CA HIS A 62 1.41 2.76 -1.16
C HIS A 62 0.81 1.36 -1.33
N LEU A 63 1.57 0.34 -0.92
CA LEU A 63 1.14 -1.07 -0.91
C LEU A 63 1.48 -1.66 0.46
N ALA A 64 0.56 -2.41 1.04
CA ALA A 64 0.83 -3.33 2.16
C ALA A 64 0.88 -4.74 1.58
N LEU A 65 2.06 -5.35 1.57
CA LEU A 65 2.34 -6.63 0.93
C LEU A 65 2.87 -7.64 1.94
N GLU A 66 2.48 -8.89 1.76
CA GLU A 66 3.17 -10.07 2.29
C GLU A 66 3.80 -10.82 1.11
N THR A 67 5.03 -11.26 1.30
CA THR A 67 5.74 -12.08 0.32
C THR A 67 5.96 -13.48 0.89
N PRO A 68 5.11 -14.48 0.55
CA PRO A 68 5.30 -15.86 0.99
C PRO A 68 6.67 -16.44 0.60
N GLN A 69 7.25 -15.93 -0.48
CA GLN A 69 8.63 -16.22 -0.90
C GLN A 69 9.47 -14.93 -0.85
N PRO A 70 10.79 -14.99 -0.58
CA PRO A 70 11.68 -13.83 -0.49
C PRO A 70 11.99 -13.23 -1.86
N ASN A 71 10.98 -12.65 -2.53
CA ASN A 71 11.04 -12.21 -3.93
C ASN A 71 10.56 -10.75 -4.15
N LEU A 72 10.53 -9.94 -3.09
CA LEU A 72 10.07 -8.55 -3.20
C LEU A 72 10.87 -7.74 -4.22
N ALA A 73 12.20 -7.88 -4.22
CA ALA A 73 13.07 -7.11 -5.11
C ALA A 73 12.82 -7.44 -6.57
N GLU A 74 12.67 -8.73 -6.89
CA GLU A 74 12.39 -9.19 -8.25
C GLU A 74 11.01 -8.72 -8.72
N GLY A 75 9.98 -8.95 -7.93
CA GLY A 75 8.62 -8.58 -8.28
C GLY A 75 8.42 -7.07 -8.39
N MET A 76 9.03 -6.29 -7.51
CA MET A 76 8.98 -4.83 -7.60
C MET A 76 9.79 -4.27 -8.79
N HIS A 77 10.88 -4.91 -9.16
CA HIS A 77 11.59 -4.57 -10.40
C HIS A 77 10.68 -4.80 -11.61
N TRP A 78 10.04 -5.96 -11.66
CA TRP A 78 9.10 -6.29 -12.73
C TRP A 78 7.92 -5.28 -12.78
N LEU A 79 7.27 -5.02 -11.64
CA LEU A 79 6.14 -4.10 -11.54
C LEU A 79 6.50 -2.69 -12.04
N GLN A 80 7.61 -2.14 -11.54
CA GLN A 80 8.03 -0.78 -11.90
C GLN A 80 8.46 -0.67 -13.36
N THR A 81 9.17 -1.67 -13.89
CA THR A 81 9.60 -1.71 -15.28
C THR A 81 8.41 -1.84 -16.22
N THR A 82 7.47 -2.74 -15.90
CA THR A 82 6.23 -2.92 -16.66
C THR A 82 5.41 -1.64 -16.69
N MET A 83 5.22 -1.00 -15.53
CA MET A 83 4.49 0.27 -15.46
C MET A 83 5.19 1.38 -16.23
N ALA A 84 6.51 1.53 -16.09
CA ALA A 84 7.28 2.55 -16.81
C ALA A 84 7.21 2.34 -18.32
N THR A 85 7.33 1.09 -18.78
CA THR A 85 7.25 0.75 -20.20
C THR A 85 5.85 1.06 -20.78
N ARG A 86 4.79 0.63 -20.08
CA ARG A 86 3.40 0.90 -20.48
C ARG A 86 3.10 2.40 -20.53
N PHE A 87 3.51 3.12 -19.49
CA PHE A 87 3.31 4.57 -19.36
C PHE A 87 4.03 5.33 -20.47
N ASN A 88 5.34 5.08 -20.64
CA ASN A 88 6.17 5.76 -21.63
C ASN A 88 5.67 5.49 -23.07
N ARG A 89 5.26 4.24 -23.36
CA ARG A 89 4.68 3.89 -24.65
C ARG A 89 3.37 4.62 -24.91
N PHE A 90 2.47 4.67 -23.93
CA PHE A 90 1.19 5.36 -24.05
C PHE A 90 1.35 6.87 -24.22
N ARG A 91 2.30 7.47 -23.52
CA ARG A 91 2.54 8.93 -23.54
C ARG A 91 3.52 9.36 -24.64
N ASN A 92 4.10 8.42 -25.38
CA ASN A 92 5.21 8.66 -26.29
C ASN A 92 6.37 9.42 -25.64
N GLU A 93 6.69 9.05 -24.40
CA GLU A 93 7.72 9.68 -23.56
C GLU A 93 8.89 8.71 -23.34
N ARG A 94 10.01 9.25 -22.86
CA ARG A 94 11.21 8.48 -22.49
C ARG A 94 11.71 8.95 -21.14
N GLY A 95 12.42 8.06 -20.40
CA GLY A 95 13.05 8.39 -19.13
C GLY A 95 12.44 7.69 -17.92
N HIS A 96 12.91 8.08 -16.74
CA HIS A 96 12.50 7.46 -15.48
C HIS A 96 11.12 7.95 -15.03
N LEU A 97 10.19 7.01 -14.85
CA LEU A 97 8.85 7.30 -14.36
C LEU A 97 8.85 7.64 -12.87
N PHE A 98 9.62 6.88 -12.08
CA PHE A 98 9.68 7.02 -10.62
C PHE A 98 10.96 7.66 -10.15
N GLN A 99 10.91 8.29 -8.96
CA GLN A 99 12.04 8.92 -8.30
C GLN A 99 12.98 7.84 -7.70
N GLY A 100 13.77 7.19 -8.56
CA GLY A 100 14.65 6.12 -8.13
C GLY A 100 13.92 4.84 -7.77
N ARG A 101 14.55 4.02 -6.92
CA ARG A 101 13.98 2.75 -6.45
C ARG A 101 12.82 2.99 -5.48
N TYR A 102 11.85 2.05 -5.45
CA TYR A 102 10.85 2.03 -4.40
C TYR A 102 11.49 1.92 -3.01
N ARG A 103 10.79 2.41 -2.01
CA ARG A 103 11.09 2.17 -0.61
C ARG A 103 10.28 0.95 -0.15
N SER A 104 10.92 0.03 0.53
CA SER A 104 10.29 -1.03 1.30
C SER A 104 10.61 -0.82 2.77
N ILE A 105 9.60 -0.84 3.60
CA ILE A 105 9.70 -0.72 5.05
C ILE A 105 9.19 -2.05 5.60
N LEU A 106 10.04 -2.78 6.32
CA LEU A 106 9.68 -4.05 6.91
C LEU A 106 8.66 -3.83 8.04
N VAL A 107 7.66 -4.70 8.14
CA VAL A 107 6.60 -4.62 9.16
C VAL A 107 6.71 -5.84 10.05
N GLU A 108 6.72 -5.65 11.37
CA GLU A 108 7.02 -6.68 12.37
C GLU A 108 5.99 -7.82 12.33
N ASP A 109 4.72 -7.48 12.40
CA ASP A 109 3.62 -8.41 12.54
C ASP A 109 2.29 -7.86 11.99
N PHE A 110 1.22 -8.63 12.11
CA PHE A 110 -0.11 -8.19 11.68
C PHE A 110 -0.67 -7.03 12.51
N ALA A 111 -0.31 -6.87 13.78
CA ALA A 111 -0.72 -5.73 14.59
C ALA A 111 -0.08 -4.42 14.08
N ALA A 112 1.20 -4.48 13.70
CA ALA A 112 1.89 -3.37 13.04
C ALA A 112 1.33 -3.14 11.61
N LEU A 113 0.96 -4.20 10.89
CA LEU A 113 0.38 -4.14 9.56
C LEU A 113 -0.97 -3.41 9.56
N VAL A 114 -1.81 -3.60 10.57
CA VAL A 114 -3.08 -2.86 10.73
C VAL A 114 -2.86 -1.36 10.68
N ARG A 115 -1.84 -0.84 11.38
CA ARG A 115 -1.51 0.59 11.34
C ARG A 115 -1.15 1.07 9.93
N VAL A 116 -0.42 0.24 9.18
CA VAL A 116 -0.07 0.51 7.78
C VAL A 116 -1.29 0.47 6.89
N VAL A 117 -2.17 -0.51 7.05
CA VAL A 117 -3.43 -0.65 6.28
C VAL A 117 -4.33 0.55 6.52
N ASN A 118 -4.55 0.95 7.78
CA ASN A 118 -5.33 2.15 8.13
C ASN A 118 -4.71 3.42 7.52
N TYR A 119 -3.39 3.58 7.63
CA TYR A 119 -2.68 4.69 7.00
C TYR A 119 -2.86 4.73 5.48
N ILE A 120 -2.80 3.58 4.81
CA ILE A 120 -3.00 3.45 3.35
C ILE A 120 -4.42 3.82 2.98
N HIS A 121 -5.42 3.26 3.67
CA HIS A 121 -6.82 3.54 3.39
C HIS A 121 -7.21 5.00 3.67
N LEU A 122 -6.64 5.62 4.69
CA LEU A 122 -6.88 7.03 5.03
C LEU A 122 -5.97 8.02 4.26
N ASN A 123 -5.11 7.56 3.36
CA ASN A 123 -4.26 8.46 2.57
C ASN A 123 -5.05 9.51 1.77
N PRO A 124 -6.21 9.17 1.12
CA PRO A 124 -7.05 10.14 0.42
C PRO A 124 -7.67 11.18 1.35
N VAL A 125 -8.04 10.80 2.59
CA VAL A 125 -8.57 11.72 3.60
C VAL A 125 -7.48 12.71 4.03
N ARG A 126 -6.28 12.20 4.32
CA ARG A 126 -5.11 13.02 4.68
C ARG A 126 -4.67 13.98 3.57
N ALA A 127 -4.96 13.64 2.33
CA ALA A 127 -4.72 14.50 1.17
C ALA A 127 -5.88 15.48 0.89
N GLY A 128 -6.96 15.46 1.69
CA GLY A 128 -8.13 16.33 1.51
C GLY A 128 -8.96 16.01 0.26
N ILE A 129 -8.87 14.79 -0.28
CA ILE A 129 -9.60 14.39 -1.50
C ILE A 129 -11.02 13.92 -1.16
N VAL A 130 -11.18 13.23 -0.04
CA VAL A 130 -12.45 12.76 0.53
C VAL A 130 -12.40 12.92 2.04
N ASP A 131 -13.53 12.96 2.71
CA ASP A 131 -13.61 12.86 4.17
C ASP A 131 -13.61 11.40 4.65
N GLY A 132 -13.53 11.19 5.98
CA GLY A 132 -13.48 9.87 6.58
C GLY A 132 -14.74 9.03 6.33
N ALA A 133 -15.92 9.66 6.33
CA ALA A 133 -17.20 8.99 6.09
C ALA A 133 -17.31 8.47 4.63
N HIS A 134 -16.65 9.12 3.69
CA HIS A 134 -16.69 8.77 2.27
C HIS A 134 -15.40 8.09 1.75
N VAL A 135 -14.49 7.69 2.64
CA VAL A 135 -13.18 7.12 2.27
C VAL A 135 -13.28 5.90 1.33
N ALA A 136 -14.31 5.09 1.46
CA ALA A 136 -14.56 3.93 0.60
C ALA A 136 -14.94 4.29 -0.85
N THR A 137 -15.30 5.55 -1.11
CA THR A 137 -15.64 6.02 -2.46
C THR A 137 -14.42 6.33 -3.30
N PHE A 138 -13.23 6.47 -2.67
CA PHE A 138 -12.01 6.73 -3.41
C PHE A 138 -11.64 5.54 -4.29
N ARG A 139 -11.79 5.73 -5.60
CA ARG A 139 -11.72 4.67 -6.62
C ARG A 139 -10.40 3.89 -6.61
N TRP A 140 -9.28 4.57 -6.33
CA TRP A 140 -7.93 4.02 -6.49
C TRP A 140 -7.37 3.47 -5.18
N SER A 141 -8.25 2.99 -4.30
CA SER A 141 -7.94 2.27 -3.07
C SER A 141 -8.49 0.85 -3.11
N SER A 142 -7.80 -0.07 -2.41
CA SER A 142 -8.29 -1.43 -2.18
C SER A 142 -9.60 -1.46 -1.37
N LEU A 143 -9.84 -0.47 -0.51
CA LEU A 143 -10.94 -0.45 0.44
C LEU A 143 -12.31 -0.67 -0.21
N GLY A 144 -12.63 0.10 -1.25
CA GLY A 144 -13.90 -0.05 -1.96
C GLY A 144 -14.06 -1.40 -2.67
N ARG A 145 -12.95 -2.05 -3.06
CA ARG A 145 -12.95 -3.39 -3.66
C ARG A 145 -13.19 -4.48 -2.61
N PHE A 146 -12.58 -4.34 -1.45
CA PHE A 146 -12.79 -5.26 -0.34
C PHE A 146 -14.25 -5.27 0.10
N ILE A 147 -14.83 -4.11 0.32
CA ILE A 147 -16.24 -3.97 0.77
C ILE A 147 -17.22 -4.54 -0.25
N LYS A 148 -16.97 -4.30 -1.55
CA LYS A 148 -17.85 -4.78 -2.64
C LYS A 148 -17.64 -6.25 -3.01
N GLY A 149 -16.68 -6.94 -2.39
CA GLY A 149 -16.31 -8.29 -2.75
C GLY A 149 -15.65 -8.45 -4.14
N ASN A 150 -15.33 -7.35 -4.82
CA ASN A 150 -14.66 -7.36 -6.11
C ASN A 150 -13.13 -7.41 -5.93
N ARG A 151 -12.67 -8.58 -5.46
CA ARG A 151 -11.28 -8.81 -5.05
C ARG A 151 -10.51 -9.59 -6.09
N PHE A 152 -9.25 -9.26 -6.27
CA PHE A 152 -8.30 -10.12 -6.97
C PHE A 152 -7.97 -11.35 -6.11
N GLN A 153 -7.53 -12.41 -6.75
CA GLN A 153 -7.14 -13.64 -6.05
C GLN A 153 -6.07 -13.43 -4.98
N SER A 154 -5.17 -12.47 -5.20
CA SER A 154 -4.07 -12.10 -4.29
C SER A 154 -4.47 -11.17 -3.15
N PHE A 155 -5.73 -10.74 -3.07
CA PHE A 155 -6.18 -9.83 -2.01
C PHE A 155 -6.50 -10.59 -0.73
N CYS A 156 -5.83 -10.19 0.37
CA CYS A 156 -5.94 -10.78 1.69
C CYS A 156 -6.38 -9.71 2.71
N ALA A 157 -7.68 -9.55 2.90
CA ALA A 157 -8.23 -8.61 3.90
C ALA A 157 -8.42 -9.28 5.26
N GLY A 158 -8.66 -10.60 5.28
CA GLY A 158 -9.08 -11.34 6.47
C GLY A 158 -8.09 -11.25 7.62
N ASP A 159 -6.80 -11.41 7.36
CA ASP A 159 -5.77 -11.37 8.42
C ASP A 159 -5.68 -9.98 9.09
N GLY A 160 -5.78 -8.92 8.29
CA GLY A 160 -5.81 -7.55 8.82
C GLY A 160 -7.06 -7.25 9.64
N LEU A 161 -8.25 -7.71 9.20
CA LEU A 161 -9.49 -7.58 9.95
C LEU A 161 -9.46 -8.41 11.23
N ALA A 162 -9.00 -9.67 11.16
CA ALA A 162 -8.86 -10.55 12.32
C ALA A 162 -7.94 -9.95 13.40
N ALA A 163 -6.83 -9.31 12.99
CA ALA A 163 -5.94 -8.61 13.91
C ALA A 163 -6.59 -7.39 14.60
N MET A 164 -7.72 -6.89 14.05
CA MET A 164 -8.56 -5.86 14.68
C MET A 164 -9.76 -6.44 15.44
N GLY A 165 -9.88 -7.77 15.55
CA GLY A 165 -11.03 -8.42 16.12
C GLY A 165 -12.29 -8.36 15.25
N LEU A 166 -12.16 -8.10 13.95
CA LEU A 166 -13.23 -7.97 12.99
C LEU A 166 -13.29 -9.20 12.06
N ALA A 167 -14.48 -9.56 11.60
CA ALA A 167 -14.68 -10.61 10.61
C ALA A 167 -14.73 -10.03 9.18
N ASP A 168 -14.29 -10.81 8.19
CA ASP A 168 -14.42 -10.44 6.77
C ASP A 168 -15.87 -10.70 6.27
N THR A 169 -16.79 -9.93 6.81
CA THR A 169 -18.24 -9.95 6.54
C THR A 169 -18.73 -8.54 6.28
N PRO A 170 -19.93 -8.35 5.70
CA PRO A 170 -20.52 -7.03 5.54
C PRO A 170 -20.57 -6.22 6.83
N GLY A 171 -20.91 -6.86 7.98
CA GLY A 171 -20.91 -6.23 9.30
C GLY A 171 -19.51 -5.77 9.73
N GLY A 172 -18.51 -6.66 9.63
CA GLY A 172 -17.12 -6.31 9.97
C GLY A 172 -16.56 -5.18 9.12
N TRP A 173 -16.99 -5.06 7.86
CA TRP A 173 -16.61 -3.90 7.02
C TRP A 173 -17.30 -2.61 7.43
N ILE A 174 -18.55 -2.67 7.92
CA ILE A 174 -19.24 -1.50 8.49
C ILE A 174 -18.48 -1.02 9.73
N ASP A 175 -18.12 -1.93 10.64
CA ASP A 175 -17.37 -1.62 11.85
C ASP A 175 -15.99 -1.06 11.50
N TYR A 176 -15.30 -1.63 10.50
CA TYR A 176 -14.02 -1.13 10.03
C TYR A 176 -14.12 0.29 9.47
N LEU A 177 -15.16 0.61 8.69
CA LEU A 177 -15.39 1.96 8.18
C LEU A 177 -15.68 2.96 9.31
N ALA A 178 -16.44 2.56 10.33
CA ALA A 178 -16.68 3.40 11.51
C ALA A 178 -15.35 3.71 12.23
N ASN A 179 -14.52 2.68 12.46
CA ASN A 179 -13.21 2.83 13.06
C ASN A 179 -12.28 3.74 12.23
N LEU A 180 -12.27 3.61 10.90
CA LEU A 180 -11.49 4.49 10.02
C LEU A 180 -11.97 5.94 10.08
N ASN A 181 -13.31 6.16 10.11
CA ASN A 181 -13.86 7.51 10.21
C ASN A 181 -13.48 8.16 11.53
N GLU A 182 -13.61 7.46 12.65
CA GLU A 182 -13.18 7.94 13.98
C GLU A 182 -11.68 8.25 14.00
N LEU A 183 -10.86 7.32 13.50
CA LEU A 183 -9.41 7.50 13.42
C LEU A 183 -9.03 8.71 12.54
N SER A 184 -9.80 9.00 11.49
CA SER A 184 -9.56 10.14 10.60
C SER A 184 -9.67 11.49 11.31
N LEU A 185 -10.51 11.57 12.35
CA LEU A 185 -10.79 12.76 13.14
C LEU A 185 -9.84 12.88 14.37
N ASN A 186 -9.18 11.78 14.77
CA ASN A 186 -8.38 11.71 15.98
C ASN A 186 -6.89 11.84 15.68
N ARG A 187 -6.38 13.06 15.66
CA ARG A 187 -4.95 13.34 15.41
C ARG A 187 -4.03 12.77 16.49
N GLU A 188 -4.44 12.82 17.75
CA GLU A 188 -3.64 12.29 18.87
C GLU A 188 -3.44 10.78 18.72
N GLU A 189 -4.49 10.05 18.32
CA GLU A 189 -4.39 8.62 18.06
C GLU A 189 -3.47 8.32 16.87
N GLN A 190 -3.55 9.09 15.78
CA GLN A 190 -2.66 8.95 14.64
C GLN A 190 -1.19 9.19 15.04
N GLU A 191 -0.91 10.16 15.88
CA GLU A 191 0.43 10.43 16.41
C GLU A 191 0.91 9.30 17.32
N ARG A 192 0.05 8.79 18.21
CA ARG A 192 0.33 7.64 19.09
C ARG A 192 0.65 6.38 18.29
N GLN A 193 -0.05 6.15 17.18
CA GLN A 193 0.22 5.07 16.23
C GLN A 193 1.47 5.31 15.37
N GLY A 194 2.14 6.45 15.50
CA GLY A 194 3.39 6.76 14.83
C GLY A 194 3.25 7.03 13.33
N TRP A 195 2.12 7.56 12.87
CA TRP A 195 1.80 7.76 11.45
C TRP A 195 2.84 8.58 10.69
N VAL A 196 3.50 9.53 11.33
CA VAL A 196 4.58 10.33 10.71
C VAL A 196 5.75 9.44 10.28
N GLY A 197 5.99 8.33 11.02
CA GLY A 197 7.04 7.35 10.77
C GLY A 197 6.70 6.29 9.74
N LEU A 198 5.39 6.03 9.47
CA LEU A 198 4.96 4.89 8.64
C LEU A 198 5.45 4.93 7.18
N SER A 199 5.86 6.09 6.68
CA SER A 199 6.46 6.24 5.35
C SER A 199 7.97 6.54 5.39
N ARG A 200 8.60 6.37 6.57
CA ARG A 200 10.03 6.68 6.80
C ARG A 200 10.72 5.51 7.51
N GLY A 201 12.07 5.56 7.53
CA GLY A 201 12.85 4.50 8.17
C GLY A 201 12.93 3.22 7.34
N TRP A 202 13.35 2.14 7.99
CA TRP A 202 13.55 0.82 7.38
C TRP A 202 12.58 -0.25 7.93
N ALA A 203 11.99 0.00 9.11
CA ALA A 203 11.10 -0.95 9.79
C ALA A 203 10.00 -0.24 10.60
N ILE A 204 8.85 -0.89 10.70
CA ILE A 204 7.67 -0.54 11.50
C ILE A 204 7.42 -1.68 12.47
N GLY A 205 7.55 -1.41 13.76
CA GLY A 205 7.41 -2.41 14.81
C GLY A 205 7.85 -1.87 16.17
N THR A 206 7.98 -2.75 17.15
CA THR A 206 8.46 -2.43 18.47
C THR A 206 9.92 -1.98 18.46
N ALA A 207 10.33 -1.25 19.49
CA ALA A 207 11.73 -0.84 19.61
C ALA A 207 12.67 -2.05 19.77
N ALA A 208 12.25 -3.07 20.52
CA ALA A 208 13.01 -4.30 20.72
C ALA A 208 13.24 -5.04 19.41
N TRP A 209 12.19 -5.25 18.62
CA TRP A 209 12.30 -5.93 17.33
C TRP A 209 13.18 -5.18 16.30
N ARG A 210 13.16 -3.85 16.31
CA ARG A 210 13.99 -3.05 15.40
C ARG A 210 15.48 -3.06 15.73
N GLN A 211 15.85 -3.53 16.94
CA GLN A 211 17.23 -3.65 17.41
C GLN A 211 17.78 -5.07 17.29
N ALA A 212 16.92 -6.08 17.16
CA ALA A 212 17.26 -7.48 16.93
C ALA A 212 17.68 -7.71 15.48
#